data_41b1ff46ac99a202c8a0ddef83d7f293
#
_entry.id   41b1ff46ac99a202c8a0ddef83d7f293
#
_cell.length_a   1.000
_cell.length_b   1.000
_cell.length_c   1.000
_cell.angle_alpha   90.00
_cell.angle_beta   90.00
_cell.angle_gamma   90.00
#
_symmetry.space_group_name_H-M   'P 1'
#
loop_
_entity.id
_entity.type
_entity.pdbx_description
1 polymer ?
#
loop_
_entity_poly.entity_id
_entity_poly.type
_entity_poly.pdbx_seq_one_letter_code
_entity_poly.pdbx_strand_id
1 'polypeptide(L)'
;MVDAKKIWSLFYEGFAKFFIMNEKEKSKKILKILNKIYPTTPTPLKHRNIFTLLVSVLLSAQCTDLNVNNVTKNIYPKYNKPEHFVKLGRKKIENLIKKIGIFRIKAKSIYLMSKQLLEKHNGRVPKTFEELEE
;
A
#
# COMPACT_ATOMS: atom_id res chain seq x y z
N MET A 1 -10.10 9.03 -47.22
CA MET A 1 -8.76 8.47 -47.07
C MET A 1 -7.98 9.31 -46.07
N VAL A 2 -7.46 8.72 -45.06
CA VAL A 2 -6.72 9.46 -44.00
C VAL A 2 -5.30 9.66 -44.53
N ASP A 3 -4.85 10.92 -44.60
CA ASP A 3 -3.50 11.25 -45.02
C ASP A 3 -2.47 10.84 -43.97
N ALA A 4 -1.71 9.79 -44.27
CA ALA A 4 -0.70 9.25 -43.36
C ALA A 4 0.34 10.31 -42.94
N LYS A 5 0.68 11.25 -43.80
CA LYS A 5 1.60 12.36 -43.48
C LYS A 5 1.01 13.28 -42.42
N LYS A 6 -0.30 13.53 -42.45
CA LYS A 6 -1.00 14.38 -41.47
C LYS A 6 -1.06 13.73 -40.11
N ILE A 7 -1.28 12.41 -40.06
CA ILE A 7 -1.25 11.62 -38.82
C ILE A 7 0.16 11.61 -38.21
N TRP A 8 1.17 11.39 -39.03
CA TRP A 8 2.57 11.43 -38.60
C TRP A 8 2.98 12.80 -38.07
N SER A 9 2.59 13.89 -38.77
CA SER A 9 2.85 15.25 -38.31
C SER A 9 2.22 15.54 -36.94
N LEU A 10 0.95 15.18 -36.75
CA LEU A 10 0.26 15.34 -35.45
C LEU A 10 0.89 14.50 -34.36
N PHE A 11 1.29 13.28 -34.67
CA PHE A 11 1.99 12.41 -33.73
C PHE A 11 3.36 12.99 -33.34
N TYR A 12 4.12 13.48 -34.33
CA TYR A 12 5.44 14.06 -34.14
C TYR A 12 5.40 15.37 -33.34
N GLU A 13 4.44 16.25 -33.65
CA GLU A 13 4.24 17.49 -32.87
C GLU A 13 3.84 17.22 -31.42
N GLY A 14 2.95 16.25 -31.19
CA GLY A 14 2.55 15.84 -29.84
C GLY A 14 3.71 15.23 -29.07
N PHE A 15 4.48 14.38 -29.72
CA PHE A 15 5.66 13.73 -29.13
C PHE A 15 6.79 14.74 -28.86
N ALA A 16 7.08 15.63 -29.81
CA ALA A 16 8.08 16.68 -29.65
C ALA A 16 7.71 17.65 -28.53
N LYS A 17 6.44 18.08 -28.44
CA LYS A 17 5.95 18.89 -27.33
C LYS A 17 6.12 18.22 -25.99
N PHE A 18 5.81 16.93 -25.89
CA PHE A 18 6.01 16.16 -24.66
C PHE A 18 7.49 16.07 -24.27
N PHE A 19 8.39 15.93 -25.25
CA PHE A 19 9.83 15.82 -25.02
C PHE A 19 10.46 17.14 -24.56
N ILE A 20 9.95 18.28 -25.03
CA ILE A 20 10.43 19.63 -24.67
C ILE A 20 9.87 20.11 -23.32
N MET A 21 8.78 19.50 -22.84
CA MET A 21 8.19 19.86 -21.55
C MET A 21 9.17 19.58 -20.40
N ASN A 22 9.22 20.50 -19.43
CA ASN A 22 9.97 20.24 -18.21
C ASN A 22 9.34 19.10 -17.36
N GLU A 23 10.10 18.50 -16.47
CA GLU A 23 9.67 17.33 -15.68
C GLU A 23 8.39 17.59 -14.87
N LYS A 24 8.22 18.81 -14.35
CA LYS A 24 7.04 19.23 -13.57
C LYS A 24 5.77 19.29 -14.43
N GLU A 25 5.89 19.73 -15.67
CA GLU A 25 4.79 19.77 -16.63
C GLU A 25 4.43 18.36 -17.13
N LYS A 26 5.43 17.53 -17.40
CA LYS A 26 5.23 16.11 -17.76
C LYS A 26 4.48 15.37 -16.65
N SER A 27 4.91 15.52 -15.41
CA SER A 27 4.26 14.85 -14.27
C SER A 27 2.81 15.30 -14.09
N LYS A 28 2.52 16.60 -14.23
CA LYS A 28 1.13 17.12 -14.18
C LYS A 28 0.25 16.56 -15.30
N LYS A 29 0.79 16.46 -16.51
CA LYS A 29 0.05 15.91 -17.66
C LYS A 29 -0.23 14.42 -17.49
N ILE A 30 0.75 13.66 -17.05
CA ILE A 30 0.61 12.24 -16.73
C ILE A 30 -0.43 12.05 -15.62
N LEU A 31 -0.34 12.80 -14.53
CA LEU A 31 -1.30 12.74 -13.44
C LEU A 31 -2.72 13.03 -13.89
N LYS A 32 -2.91 14.05 -14.74
CA LYS A 32 -4.22 14.39 -15.32
C LYS A 32 -4.80 13.24 -16.14
N ILE A 33 -3.98 12.58 -16.94
CA ILE A 33 -4.39 11.41 -17.75
C ILE A 33 -4.74 10.24 -16.83
N LEU A 34 -3.89 9.93 -15.85
CA LEU A 34 -4.12 8.84 -14.89
C LEU A 34 -5.41 9.07 -14.09
N ASN A 35 -5.66 10.28 -13.60
CA ASN A 35 -6.89 10.61 -12.88
C ASN A 35 -8.15 10.49 -13.76
N LYS A 36 -8.03 10.70 -15.07
CA LYS A 36 -9.14 10.49 -16.01
C LYS A 36 -9.43 9.00 -16.23
N ILE A 37 -8.39 8.17 -16.33
CA ILE A 37 -8.50 6.72 -16.58
C ILE A 37 -8.86 5.99 -15.28
N TYR A 38 -8.29 6.41 -14.16
CA TYR A 38 -8.46 5.81 -12.83
C TYR A 38 -8.95 6.86 -11.83
N PRO A 39 -10.23 7.28 -11.91
CA PRO A 39 -10.78 8.32 -11.03
C PRO A 39 -10.80 7.90 -9.55
N THR A 40 -10.88 6.59 -9.30
CA THR A 40 -10.82 6.01 -7.95
C THR A 40 -9.88 4.81 -7.96
N THR A 41 -8.98 4.77 -6.99
CA THR A 41 -8.03 3.67 -6.81
C THR A 41 -8.16 3.10 -5.39
N PRO A 42 -9.25 2.35 -5.09
CA PRO A 42 -9.40 1.74 -3.79
C PRO A 42 -8.29 0.70 -3.57
N THR A 43 -7.82 0.60 -2.33
CA THR A 43 -6.85 -0.44 -1.99
C THR A 43 -7.46 -1.83 -2.15
N PRO A 44 -6.80 -2.78 -2.82
CA PRO A 44 -7.27 -4.16 -2.94
C PRO A 44 -7.12 -4.95 -1.63
N LEU A 45 -6.34 -4.43 -0.67
CA LEU A 45 -6.12 -5.04 0.64
C LEU A 45 -7.35 -4.87 1.53
N LYS A 46 -7.99 -5.97 1.90
CA LYS A 46 -9.13 -5.98 2.83
C LYS A 46 -8.64 -5.65 4.26
N HIS A 47 -9.33 -4.71 4.89
CA HIS A 47 -9.01 -4.25 6.24
C HIS A 47 -10.27 -3.83 6.99
N ARG A 48 -10.19 -3.65 8.30
CA ARG A 48 -11.30 -3.21 9.16
C ARG A 48 -11.08 -1.79 9.71
N ASN A 49 -9.83 -1.41 9.88
CA ASN A 49 -9.41 -0.11 10.39
C ASN A 49 -7.99 0.22 9.89
N ILE A 50 -7.48 1.39 10.22
CA ILE A 50 -6.15 1.86 9.78
C ILE A 50 -5.04 0.93 10.26
N PHE A 51 -5.13 0.39 11.47
CA PHE A 51 -4.14 -0.55 12.00
C PHE A 51 -4.11 -1.86 11.19
N THR A 52 -5.26 -2.45 10.89
CA THR A 52 -5.32 -3.67 10.06
C THR A 52 -4.91 -3.40 8.61
N LEU A 53 -5.12 -2.20 8.09
CA LEU A 53 -4.55 -1.79 6.80
C LEU A 53 -3.03 -1.76 6.86
N LEU A 54 -2.45 -1.17 7.90
CA LEU A 54 -1.00 -1.13 8.10
C LEU A 54 -0.40 -2.53 8.20
N VAL A 55 -1.03 -3.45 8.92
CA VAL A 55 -0.64 -4.86 8.98
C VAL A 55 -0.72 -5.51 7.60
N SER A 56 -1.80 -5.29 6.84
CA SER A 56 -1.97 -5.84 5.48
C SER A 56 -0.90 -5.33 4.53
N VAL A 57 -0.56 -4.05 4.57
CA VAL A 57 0.51 -3.44 3.76
C VAL A 57 1.86 -4.10 4.10
N LEU A 58 2.18 -4.27 5.37
CA LEU A 58 3.39 -4.97 5.81
C LEU A 58 3.43 -6.42 5.30
N LEU A 59 2.30 -7.12 5.35
CA LEU A 59 2.18 -8.50 4.86
C LEU A 59 2.29 -8.58 3.34
N SER A 60 1.86 -7.56 2.59
CA SER A 60 1.86 -7.54 1.12
C SER A 60 3.25 -7.40 0.51
N ALA A 61 4.27 -7.00 1.28
CA ALA A 61 5.64 -6.94 0.79
C ALA A 61 6.08 -8.32 0.26
N GLN A 62 6.40 -8.39 -1.04
CA GLN A 62 6.75 -9.63 -1.76
C GLN A 62 5.68 -10.75 -1.63
N CYS A 63 4.40 -10.36 -1.57
CA CYS A 63 3.28 -11.27 -1.47
C CYS A 63 2.08 -10.67 -2.22
N THR A 64 1.27 -11.49 -2.87
CA THR A 64 0.08 -11.02 -3.58
C THR A 64 -1.00 -10.57 -2.60
N ASP A 65 -1.77 -9.54 -2.98
CA ASP A 65 -2.90 -9.04 -2.19
C ASP A 65 -3.95 -10.13 -1.95
N LEU A 66 -4.16 -11.00 -2.93
CA LEU A 66 -5.06 -12.14 -2.81
C LEU A 66 -4.63 -13.08 -1.67
N ASN A 67 -3.34 -13.42 -1.59
CA ASN A 67 -2.82 -14.30 -0.53
C ASN A 67 -2.91 -13.61 0.84
N VAL A 68 -2.56 -12.33 0.93
CA VAL A 68 -2.73 -11.54 2.17
C VAL A 68 -4.19 -11.57 2.62
N ASN A 69 -5.14 -11.26 1.73
CA ASN A 69 -6.56 -11.27 2.03
C ASN A 69 -7.06 -12.64 2.49
N ASN A 70 -6.58 -13.73 1.86
CA ASN A 70 -6.93 -15.09 2.24
C ASN A 70 -6.47 -15.47 3.65
N VAL A 71 -5.33 -14.97 4.08
CA VAL A 71 -4.80 -15.21 5.43
C VAL A 71 -5.50 -14.31 6.46
N THR A 72 -5.62 -13.02 6.17
CA THR A 72 -6.14 -12.03 7.13
C THR A 72 -7.64 -12.12 7.38
N LYS A 73 -8.42 -12.70 6.45
CA LYS A 73 -9.88 -12.90 6.64
C LYS A 73 -10.24 -13.65 7.91
N ASN A 74 -9.37 -14.53 8.38
CA ASN A 74 -9.58 -15.33 9.61
C ASN A 74 -8.94 -14.68 10.85
N ILE A 75 -8.06 -13.68 10.65
CA ILE A 75 -7.33 -13.00 11.73
C ILE A 75 -8.07 -11.76 12.19
N TYR A 76 -8.45 -10.86 11.29
CA TYR A 76 -9.02 -9.56 11.61
C TYR A 76 -10.37 -9.58 12.33
N PRO A 77 -11.26 -10.59 12.20
CA PRO A 77 -12.45 -10.69 13.02
C PRO A 77 -12.14 -10.82 14.53
N LYS A 78 -11.01 -11.42 14.88
CA LYS A 78 -10.59 -11.70 16.26
C LYS A 78 -9.53 -10.71 16.77
N TYR A 79 -8.61 -10.31 15.87
CA TYR A 79 -7.43 -9.51 16.20
C TYR A 79 -7.36 -8.30 15.26
N ASN A 80 -7.78 -7.13 15.72
CA ASN A 80 -7.87 -5.91 14.92
C ASN A 80 -7.31 -4.65 15.61
N LYS A 81 -6.61 -4.82 16.74
CA LYS A 81 -5.97 -3.76 17.51
C LYS A 81 -4.53 -4.13 17.88
N PRO A 82 -3.64 -3.14 18.08
CA PRO A 82 -2.26 -3.40 18.49
C PRO A 82 -2.16 -4.27 19.77
N GLU A 83 -3.05 -4.03 20.76
CA GLU A 83 -3.07 -4.78 22.01
C GLU A 83 -3.25 -6.27 21.81
N HIS A 84 -4.08 -6.64 20.83
CA HIS A 84 -4.33 -8.05 20.51
C HIS A 84 -3.07 -8.73 20.02
N PHE A 85 -2.28 -8.07 19.15
CA PHE A 85 -1.05 -8.64 18.60
C PHE A 85 0.08 -8.70 19.63
N VAL A 86 0.18 -7.71 20.51
CA VAL A 86 1.14 -7.77 21.63
C VAL A 86 0.79 -8.92 22.59
N LYS A 87 -0.49 -9.08 22.93
CA LYS A 87 -0.96 -10.18 23.79
C LYS A 87 -0.77 -11.57 23.17
N LEU A 88 -0.92 -11.70 21.84
CA LEU A 88 -0.63 -12.94 21.13
C LEU A 88 0.84 -13.33 21.24
N GLY A 89 1.74 -12.37 21.16
CA GLY A 89 3.16 -12.60 21.10
C GLY A 89 3.63 -13.12 19.73
N ARG A 90 4.94 -12.96 19.47
CA ARG A 90 5.56 -13.24 18.19
C ARG A 90 5.27 -14.65 17.64
N LYS A 91 5.42 -15.70 18.47
CA LYS A 91 5.24 -17.10 18.01
C LYS A 91 3.82 -17.40 17.53
N LYS A 92 2.79 -16.86 18.20
CA LYS A 92 1.41 -17.05 17.77
C LYS A 92 1.13 -16.28 16.48
N ILE A 93 1.69 -15.06 16.33
CA ILE A 93 1.60 -14.31 15.08
C ILE A 93 2.25 -15.10 13.93
N GLU A 94 3.46 -15.67 14.12
CA GLU A 94 4.12 -16.53 13.13
C GLU A 94 3.21 -17.67 12.66
N ASN A 95 2.54 -18.33 13.59
CA ASN A 95 1.61 -19.43 13.26
C ASN A 95 0.40 -18.95 12.45
N LEU A 96 -0.14 -17.77 12.77
CA LEU A 96 -1.29 -17.20 12.06
C LEU A 96 -0.96 -16.82 10.60
N ILE A 97 0.26 -16.35 10.34
CA ILE A 97 0.68 -15.86 9.03
C ILE A 97 1.65 -16.81 8.31
N LYS A 98 1.84 -18.05 8.76
CA LYS A 98 2.82 -18.99 8.21
C LYS A 98 2.67 -19.29 6.70
N LYS A 99 1.50 -19.03 6.13
CA LYS A 99 1.24 -19.16 4.68
C LYS A 99 1.76 -17.97 3.85
N ILE A 100 2.26 -16.93 4.51
CA ILE A 100 2.85 -15.75 3.87
C ILE A 100 4.37 -15.91 3.83
N GLY A 101 4.97 -15.58 2.68
CA GLY A 101 6.43 -15.63 2.54
C GLY A 101 7.15 -14.75 3.57
N ILE A 102 8.31 -15.21 4.06
CA ILE A 102 9.15 -14.51 5.06
C ILE A 102 8.37 -14.23 6.37
N PHE A 103 7.46 -15.11 6.73
CA PHE A 103 6.51 -14.91 7.84
C PHE A 103 7.19 -14.65 9.19
N ARG A 104 8.37 -15.21 9.47
CA ARG A 104 9.09 -15.00 10.74
C ARG A 104 9.53 -13.55 10.92
N ILE A 105 10.05 -12.93 9.87
CA ILE A 105 10.47 -11.53 9.89
C ILE A 105 9.23 -10.63 9.97
N LYS A 106 8.21 -10.92 9.18
CA LYS A 106 6.93 -10.17 9.19
C LYS A 106 6.24 -10.24 10.54
N ALA A 107 6.21 -11.42 11.18
CA ALA A 107 5.65 -11.57 12.53
C ALA A 107 6.41 -10.75 13.57
N LYS A 108 7.74 -10.74 13.50
CA LYS A 108 8.58 -9.89 14.36
C LYS A 108 8.24 -8.41 14.14
N SER A 109 8.15 -7.97 12.88
CA SER A 109 7.82 -6.59 12.54
C SER A 109 6.43 -6.18 13.02
N ILE A 110 5.41 -7.03 12.84
CA ILE A 110 4.04 -6.77 13.33
C ILE A 110 4.04 -6.65 14.86
N TYR A 111 4.72 -7.55 15.55
CA TYR A 111 4.81 -7.51 17.00
C TYR A 111 5.48 -6.23 17.52
N LEU A 112 6.64 -5.87 16.96
CA LEU A 112 7.39 -4.67 17.34
C LEU A 112 6.61 -3.39 17.01
N MET A 113 6.02 -3.31 15.82
CA MET A 113 5.17 -2.19 15.42
C MET A 113 3.98 -2.02 16.37
N SER A 114 3.30 -3.11 16.71
CA SER A 114 2.16 -3.07 17.63
C SER A 114 2.58 -2.60 19.03
N LYS A 115 3.74 -3.06 19.50
CA LYS A 115 4.32 -2.63 20.78
C LYS A 115 4.67 -1.14 20.75
N GLN A 116 5.32 -0.66 19.71
CA GLN A 116 5.68 0.75 19.56
C GLN A 116 4.44 1.65 19.47
N LEU A 117 3.39 1.25 18.75
CA LEU A 117 2.14 1.98 18.71
C LEU A 117 1.50 2.13 20.11
N LEU A 118 1.58 1.10 20.93
CA LEU A 118 1.08 1.19 22.31
C LEU A 118 1.92 2.13 23.19
N GLU A 119 3.24 2.00 23.11
CA GLU A 119 4.18 2.74 23.97
C GLU A 119 4.26 4.23 23.60
N LYS A 120 4.31 4.55 22.29
CA LYS A 120 4.51 5.93 21.83
C LYS A 120 3.24 6.65 21.38
N HIS A 121 2.23 5.92 20.90
CA HIS A 121 1.06 6.50 20.24
C HIS A 121 -0.28 6.06 20.85
N ASN A 122 -0.27 5.54 22.09
CA ASN A 122 -1.48 5.08 22.80
C ASN A 122 -2.36 4.12 21.97
N GLY A 123 -1.74 3.24 21.18
CA GLY A 123 -2.41 2.27 20.32
C GLY A 123 -3.04 2.84 19.06
N ARG A 124 -2.76 4.08 18.71
CA ARG A 124 -3.26 4.73 17.48
C ARG A 124 -2.18 4.77 16.42
N VAL A 125 -2.58 4.61 15.16
CA VAL A 125 -1.68 4.82 14.03
C VAL A 125 -1.53 6.32 13.81
N PRO A 126 -0.29 6.86 13.77
CA PRO A 126 -0.02 8.26 13.49
C PRO A 126 -0.63 8.71 12.16
N LYS A 127 -0.97 9.99 12.05
CA LYS A 127 -1.61 10.56 10.86
C LYS A 127 -0.71 11.50 10.08
N THR A 128 0.39 11.94 10.67
CA THR A 128 1.35 12.86 10.06
C THR A 128 2.69 12.17 9.82
N PHE A 129 3.47 12.70 8.89
CA PHE A 129 4.82 12.19 8.59
C PHE A 129 5.76 12.35 9.78
N GLU A 130 5.68 13.48 10.45
CA GLU A 130 6.51 13.80 11.62
C GLU A 130 6.31 12.78 12.74
N GLU A 131 5.04 12.43 13.02
CA GLU A 131 4.71 11.42 14.03
C GLU A 131 5.13 9.99 13.63
N LEU A 132 5.31 9.72 12.32
CA LEU A 132 5.72 8.41 11.82
C LEU A 132 7.24 8.21 11.85
N GLU A 133 8.02 9.31 11.85
CA GLU A 133 9.49 9.28 11.86
C GLU A 133 10.08 9.24 13.28
N GLU A 134 9.28 9.49 14.34
CA GLU A 134 9.67 9.38 15.76
C GLU A 134 9.70 7.91 16.25
#